data_3d35262923859a0971455fe03489eac0
#
_entry.id   3d35262923859a0971455fe03489eac0
#
_cell.length_a   1.000
_cell.length_b   1.000
_cell.length_c   1.000
_cell.angle_alpha   90.00
_cell.angle_beta   90.00
_cell.angle_gamma   90.00
#
_symmetry.space_group_name_H-M   'P 1'
#
loop_
_entity.id
_entity.type
_entity.pdbx_description
1 polymer ?
#
loop_
_entity_poly.entity_id
_entity_poly.type
_entity_poly.pdbx_seq_one_letter_code
_entity_poly.pdbx_strand_id
1 'polypeptide(L)'
;TLDAVIEGVNINEEDPEDSSVGYGGLPNEEGVVELDASVMHGPTRRCGSVAALRNIKTPSKVARLVMEQSDHIMLVGEGALRFAKAMGLREEDLLTERSRLAWLVWKQSLRDRSGHNNWGEGLAAPPKKPSARLREQFPQATEAWLAWAWEVAVHPPVGTINCLALNQKGEMSGVTTTSGLAWKIPGRTGDSPI
;
A
#
# COMPACT_ATOMS: atom_id res chain seq x y z
N THR A 1 23.06 6.25 -6.66
CA THR A 1 22.40 5.27 -5.77
C THR A 1 20.91 5.55 -5.60
N LEU A 2 20.51 6.83 -5.38
CA LEU A 2 19.10 7.18 -5.14
C LEU A 2 18.19 6.75 -6.29
N ASP A 3 18.51 7.09 -7.54
CA ASP A 3 17.70 6.68 -8.70
C ASP A 3 17.56 5.16 -8.78
N ALA A 4 18.64 4.43 -8.52
CA ALA A 4 18.65 2.98 -8.59
C ALA A 4 17.67 2.32 -7.58
N VAL A 5 17.61 2.83 -6.34
CA VAL A 5 16.68 2.27 -5.34
C VAL A 5 15.23 2.64 -5.64
N ILE A 6 14.97 3.87 -6.12
CA ILE A 6 13.61 4.31 -6.50
C ILE A 6 13.10 3.51 -7.70
N GLU A 7 13.86 3.43 -8.79
CA GLU A 7 13.46 2.66 -9.97
C GLU A 7 13.31 1.16 -9.63
N GLY A 8 14.16 0.64 -8.73
CA GLY A 8 14.07 -0.74 -8.27
C GLY A 8 12.74 -1.06 -7.59
N VAL A 9 12.28 -0.24 -6.65
CA VAL A 9 11.00 -0.49 -5.96
C VAL A 9 9.78 -0.14 -6.81
N ASN A 10 9.93 0.75 -7.79
CA ASN A 10 8.81 1.10 -8.68
C ASN A 10 8.33 -0.09 -9.52
N ILE A 11 9.19 -1.07 -9.78
CA ILE A 11 8.80 -2.32 -10.45
C ILE A 11 7.65 -2.98 -9.68
N ASN A 12 7.75 -3.06 -8.36
CA ASN A 12 6.69 -3.63 -7.51
C ASN A 12 5.57 -2.62 -7.23
N GLU A 13 5.88 -1.33 -7.03
CA GLU A 13 4.84 -0.31 -6.80
C GLU A 13 3.86 -0.18 -7.97
N GLU A 14 4.29 -0.50 -9.19
CA GLU A 14 3.46 -0.44 -10.41
C GLU A 14 2.86 -1.79 -10.81
N ASP A 15 3.23 -2.89 -10.14
CA ASP A 15 2.73 -4.23 -10.45
C ASP A 15 1.36 -4.48 -9.77
N PRO A 16 0.27 -4.62 -10.55
CA PRO A 16 -1.07 -4.88 -10.00
C PRO A 16 -1.21 -6.26 -9.34
N GLU A 17 -0.26 -7.17 -9.54
CA GLU A 17 -0.27 -8.49 -8.93
C GLU A 17 0.39 -8.50 -7.53
N ASP A 18 1.20 -7.47 -7.21
CA ASP A 18 1.74 -7.29 -5.85
C ASP A 18 0.71 -6.60 -4.96
N SER A 19 0.11 -7.38 -4.05
CA SER A 19 -0.91 -6.87 -3.13
C SER A 19 -0.34 -6.23 -1.84
N SER A 20 0.97 -6.13 -1.71
CA SER A 20 1.65 -5.62 -0.50
C SER A 20 2.18 -4.20 -0.62
N VAL A 21 2.31 -3.68 -1.83
CA VAL A 21 2.81 -2.33 -2.12
C VAL A 21 2.07 -1.70 -3.30
N GLY A 22 2.06 -0.38 -3.40
CA GLY A 22 1.70 0.37 -4.60
C GLY A 22 0.32 0.08 -5.19
N TYR A 23 0.29 -0.04 -6.52
CA TYR A 23 -0.91 -0.31 -7.31
C TYR A 23 -1.39 -1.75 -7.10
N GLY A 24 -2.63 -1.91 -6.67
CA GLY A 24 -3.18 -3.23 -6.32
C GLY A 24 -2.94 -3.64 -4.86
N GLY A 25 -2.30 -2.79 -4.06
CA GLY A 25 -2.14 -3.01 -2.62
C GLY A 25 -3.48 -3.27 -1.93
N LEU A 26 -3.46 -4.09 -0.87
CA LEU A 26 -4.67 -4.38 -0.09
C LEU A 26 -5.14 -3.10 0.62
N PRO A 27 -6.45 -2.81 0.55
CA PRO A 27 -6.99 -1.57 1.07
C PRO A 27 -7.15 -1.59 2.60
N ASN A 28 -7.42 -0.42 3.15
CA ASN A 28 -7.90 -0.25 4.51
C ASN A 28 -9.36 -0.81 4.66
N GLU A 29 -9.93 -0.73 5.86
CA GLU A 29 -11.28 -1.26 6.14
C GLU A 29 -12.40 -0.57 5.32
N GLU A 30 -12.18 0.62 4.79
CA GLU A 30 -13.12 1.36 3.94
C GLU A 30 -12.97 1.03 2.45
N GLY A 31 -11.98 0.21 2.08
CA GLY A 31 -11.72 -0.15 0.70
C GLY A 31 -10.82 0.86 -0.04
N VAL A 32 -10.04 1.64 0.69
CA VAL A 32 -9.11 2.63 0.13
C VAL A 32 -7.68 2.15 0.30
N VAL A 33 -6.90 2.14 -0.77
CA VAL A 33 -5.47 1.85 -0.71
C VAL A 33 -4.73 3.06 -0.16
N GLU A 34 -4.01 2.86 0.94
CA GLU A 34 -3.17 3.87 1.59
C GLU A 34 -1.73 3.37 1.62
N LEU A 35 -0.82 4.19 1.11
CA LEU A 35 0.58 3.84 0.89
C LEU A 35 1.49 4.67 1.79
N ASP A 36 2.56 4.02 2.24
CA ASP A 36 3.61 4.64 3.05
C ASP A 36 4.96 4.42 2.34
N ALA A 37 5.84 5.42 2.36
CA ALA A 37 7.20 5.26 1.88
C ALA A 37 8.15 6.24 2.56
N SER A 38 9.42 5.83 2.67
CA SER A 38 10.53 6.71 3.05
C SER A 38 11.72 6.50 2.13
N VAL A 39 12.47 7.56 1.90
CA VAL A 39 13.75 7.54 1.18
C VAL A 39 14.84 8.23 1.99
N MET A 40 16.06 7.74 1.87
CA MET A 40 17.24 8.36 2.44
C MET A 40 18.35 8.45 1.40
N HIS A 41 18.96 9.62 1.28
CA HIS A 41 20.11 9.89 0.44
C HIS A 41 21.33 10.14 1.31
N GLY A 42 22.19 9.14 1.47
CA GLY A 42 23.36 9.17 2.35
C GLY A 42 24.34 10.30 2.05
N PRO A 43 24.71 10.58 0.76
CA PRO A 43 25.64 11.65 0.45
C PRO A 43 25.24 13.03 0.97
N THR A 44 23.95 13.35 0.96
CA THR A 44 23.43 14.63 1.46
C THR A 44 22.88 14.55 2.89
N ARG A 45 22.78 13.34 3.47
CA ARG A 45 22.14 13.07 4.77
C ARG A 45 20.71 13.60 4.87
N ARG A 46 19.99 13.59 3.74
CA ARG A 46 18.60 14.01 3.65
C ARG A 46 17.69 12.80 3.55
N CYS A 47 16.49 12.95 4.06
CA CYS A 47 15.42 11.97 3.93
C CYS A 47 14.11 12.66 3.58
N GLY A 48 13.17 11.88 3.08
CA GLY A 48 11.81 12.31 2.81
C GLY A 48 10.85 11.14 2.95
N SER A 49 9.62 11.42 3.36
CA SER A 49 8.61 10.40 3.65
C SER A 49 7.22 10.84 3.26
N VAL A 50 6.39 9.84 2.98
CA VAL A 50 4.94 10.01 2.88
C VAL A 50 4.24 8.90 3.65
N ALA A 51 3.10 9.23 4.26
CA ALA A 51 2.29 8.27 5.00
C ALA A 51 0.80 8.46 4.69
N ALA A 52 0.04 7.36 4.69
CA ALA A 52 -1.37 7.33 4.33
C ALA A 52 -1.66 8.05 3.00
N LEU A 53 -0.73 7.98 2.05
CA LEU A 53 -0.87 8.55 0.72
C LEU A 53 -1.89 7.75 -0.08
N ARG A 54 -2.83 8.44 -0.71
CA ARG A 54 -3.88 7.83 -1.54
C ARG A 54 -3.69 8.21 -3.00
N ASN A 55 -4.18 7.37 -3.90
CA ASN A 55 -4.36 7.67 -5.32
C ASN A 55 -3.07 8.01 -6.10
N ILE A 56 -1.90 7.76 -5.55
CA ILE A 56 -0.60 7.85 -6.24
C ILE A 56 0.12 6.51 -6.08
N LYS A 57 0.32 5.78 -7.17
CA LYS A 57 0.85 4.41 -7.15
C LYS A 57 2.32 4.27 -6.77
N THR A 58 3.10 5.36 -6.90
CA THR A 58 4.54 5.39 -6.62
C THR A 58 4.85 6.29 -5.42
N PRO A 59 4.55 5.86 -4.19
CA PRO A 59 4.79 6.66 -2.99
C PRO A 59 6.27 6.98 -2.77
N SER A 60 7.18 6.12 -3.21
CA SER A 60 8.64 6.35 -3.15
C SER A 60 9.06 7.58 -3.95
N LYS A 61 8.46 7.82 -5.12
CA LYS A 61 8.70 9.04 -5.91
C LYS A 61 8.23 10.29 -5.18
N VAL A 62 7.08 10.21 -4.48
CA VAL A 62 6.58 11.33 -3.68
C VAL A 62 7.49 11.60 -2.48
N ALA A 63 7.92 10.56 -1.77
CA ALA A 63 8.86 10.67 -0.65
C ALA A 63 10.18 11.34 -1.10
N ARG A 64 10.71 10.98 -2.27
CA ARG A 64 11.86 11.65 -2.88
C ARG A 64 11.59 13.14 -3.13
N LEU A 65 10.45 13.48 -3.71
CA LEU A 65 10.09 14.88 -3.98
C LEU A 65 9.95 15.70 -2.70
N VAL A 66 9.42 15.12 -1.62
CA VAL A 66 9.39 15.76 -0.29
C VAL A 66 10.82 16.11 0.14
N MET A 67 11.77 15.17 0.02
CA MET A 67 13.16 15.38 0.35
C MET A 67 13.84 16.46 -0.52
N GLU A 68 13.56 16.49 -1.82
CA GLU A 68 14.27 17.34 -2.78
C GLU A 68 13.66 18.73 -2.93
N GLN A 69 12.32 18.86 -2.82
CA GLN A 69 11.57 20.04 -3.19
C GLN A 69 10.93 20.76 -2.01
N SER A 70 11.18 20.32 -0.78
CA SER A 70 10.62 20.96 0.41
C SER A 70 11.62 20.98 1.58
N ASP A 71 11.33 21.81 2.59
CA ASP A 71 12.03 21.85 3.87
C ASP A 71 11.45 20.84 4.90
N HIS A 72 10.50 20.03 4.46
CA HIS A 72 9.84 19.03 5.30
C HIS A 72 10.47 17.66 5.11
N ILE A 73 10.33 16.82 6.15
CA ILE A 73 10.77 15.44 6.10
C ILE A 73 9.61 14.52 5.75
N MET A 74 8.39 14.83 6.21
CA MET A 74 7.23 13.95 6.03
C MET A 74 5.97 14.74 5.68
N LEU A 75 5.22 14.24 4.71
CA LEU A 75 3.86 14.67 4.41
C LEU A 75 2.89 13.49 4.54
N VAL A 76 1.65 13.76 4.96
CA VAL A 76 0.66 12.69 5.22
C VAL A 76 -0.67 12.95 4.55
N GLY A 77 -1.39 11.87 4.20
CA GLY A 77 -2.78 11.87 3.75
C GLY A 77 -3.05 12.85 2.62
N GLU A 78 -4.10 13.64 2.77
CA GLU A 78 -4.55 14.62 1.77
C GLU A 78 -3.49 15.69 1.45
N GLY A 79 -2.68 16.08 2.45
CA GLY A 79 -1.56 17.00 2.24
C GLY A 79 -0.51 16.43 1.29
N ALA A 80 -0.16 15.16 1.47
CA ALA A 80 0.77 14.44 0.60
C ALA A 80 0.21 14.28 -0.83
N LEU A 81 -1.08 13.97 -0.98
CA LEU A 81 -1.75 13.88 -2.29
C LEU A 81 -1.71 15.23 -3.02
N ARG A 82 -2.07 16.32 -2.35
CA ARG A 82 -2.03 17.67 -2.96
C ARG A 82 -0.63 18.06 -3.40
N PHE A 83 0.38 17.76 -2.57
CA PHE A 83 1.78 17.98 -2.92
C PHE A 83 2.19 17.16 -4.14
N ALA A 84 1.88 15.86 -4.17
CA ALA A 84 2.21 14.97 -5.30
C ALA A 84 1.60 15.48 -6.61
N LYS A 85 0.34 15.92 -6.59
CA LYS A 85 -0.34 16.52 -7.76
C LYS A 85 0.31 17.83 -8.20
N ALA A 86 0.71 18.68 -7.27
CA ALA A 86 1.44 19.92 -7.57
C ALA A 86 2.81 19.66 -8.21
N MET A 87 3.44 18.51 -7.87
CA MET A 87 4.69 18.05 -8.48
C MET A 87 4.48 17.28 -9.80
N GLY A 88 3.24 17.20 -10.31
CA GLY A 88 2.92 16.62 -11.63
C GLY A 88 2.62 15.12 -11.62
N LEU A 89 2.52 14.47 -10.46
CA LEU A 89 2.11 13.07 -10.42
C LEU A 89 0.61 12.95 -10.70
N ARG A 90 0.25 11.87 -11.42
CA ARG A 90 -1.13 11.61 -11.81
C ARG A 90 -1.87 10.90 -10.69
N GLU A 91 -3.05 11.42 -10.36
CA GLU A 91 -4.01 10.77 -9.49
C GLU A 91 -4.74 9.64 -10.22
N GLU A 92 -4.82 8.45 -9.62
CA GLU A 92 -5.50 7.28 -10.16
C GLU A 92 -6.06 6.40 -9.02
N ASP A 93 -7.09 5.59 -9.32
CA ASP A 93 -7.60 4.60 -8.37
C ASP A 93 -6.61 3.43 -8.28
N LEU A 94 -6.18 3.12 -7.06
CA LEU A 94 -5.20 2.07 -6.82
C LEU A 94 -5.85 0.71 -6.48
N LEU A 95 -7.16 0.68 -6.24
CA LEU A 95 -7.88 -0.54 -5.89
C LEU A 95 -8.22 -1.35 -7.13
N THR A 96 -7.44 -2.39 -7.41
CA THR A 96 -7.74 -3.32 -8.50
C THR A 96 -8.98 -4.16 -8.21
N GLU A 97 -9.65 -4.68 -9.25
CA GLU A 97 -10.79 -5.59 -9.10
C GLU A 97 -10.44 -6.83 -8.26
N ARG A 98 -9.20 -7.30 -8.38
CA ARG A 98 -8.70 -8.43 -7.60
C ARG A 98 -8.62 -8.10 -6.11
N SER A 99 -8.00 -6.98 -5.74
CA SER A 99 -7.90 -6.52 -4.34
C SER A 99 -9.26 -6.13 -3.77
N ARG A 100 -10.14 -5.57 -4.60
CA ARG A 100 -11.52 -5.27 -4.25
C ARG A 100 -12.32 -6.53 -3.91
N LEU A 101 -12.14 -7.61 -4.68
CA LEU A 101 -12.77 -8.89 -4.38
C LEU A 101 -12.32 -9.42 -3.01
N ALA A 102 -11.01 -9.41 -2.72
CA ALA A 102 -10.48 -9.83 -1.43
C ALA A 102 -11.07 -9.00 -0.27
N TRP A 103 -11.12 -7.67 -0.44
CA TRP A 103 -11.75 -6.78 0.54
C TRP A 103 -13.23 -7.10 0.79
N LEU A 104 -14.00 -7.39 -0.26
CA LEU A 104 -15.42 -7.74 -0.10
C LEU A 104 -15.62 -9.11 0.55
N VAL A 105 -14.75 -10.09 0.28
CA VAL A 105 -14.73 -11.38 0.98
C VAL A 105 -14.50 -11.17 2.47
N TRP A 106 -13.51 -10.34 2.82
CA TRP A 106 -13.25 -9.97 4.20
C TRP A 106 -14.44 -9.23 4.83
N LYS A 107 -15.03 -8.24 4.16
CA LYS A 107 -16.23 -7.49 4.65
C LYS A 107 -17.43 -8.40 4.90
N GLN A 108 -17.64 -9.46 4.12
CA GLN A 108 -18.71 -10.42 4.37
C GLN A 108 -18.53 -11.12 5.72
N SER A 109 -17.30 -11.42 6.12
CA SER A 109 -17.03 -12.07 7.41
C SER A 109 -17.41 -11.19 8.60
N LEU A 110 -17.36 -9.87 8.45
CA LEU A 110 -17.74 -8.92 9.51
C LEU A 110 -19.25 -8.80 9.68
N ARG A 111 -20.03 -8.92 8.59
CA ARG A 111 -21.50 -8.79 8.61
C ARG A 111 -22.20 -9.89 9.41
N ASP A 112 -21.58 -11.06 9.48
CA ASP A 112 -22.10 -12.20 10.24
C ASP A 112 -21.88 -12.06 11.76
N ARG A 113 -21.29 -10.94 12.20
CA ARG A 113 -20.92 -10.67 13.59
C ARG A 113 -21.43 -9.31 14.00
N SER A 114 -22.60 -9.28 14.63
CA SER A 114 -23.12 -8.04 15.20
C SER A 114 -22.12 -7.45 16.22
N GLY A 115 -21.67 -6.24 15.97
CA GLY A 115 -20.84 -5.47 16.90
C GLY A 115 -19.32 -5.68 16.80
N HIS A 116 -18.82 -6.46 15.84
CA HIS A 116 -17.38 -6.61 15.64
C HIS A 116 -16.85 -5.64 14.59
N ASN A 117 -15.79 -4.93 14.96
CA ASN A 117 -14.93 -4.17 14.07
C ASN A 117 -13.57 -4.88 13.94
N ASN A 118 -12.69 -4.34 13.10
CA ASN A 118 -11.36 -4.90 12.83
C ASN A 118 -10.27 -4.35 13.78
N TRP A 119 -10.63 -3.82 14.93
CA TRP A 119 -9.73 -2.99 15.74
C TRP A 119 -9.01 -3.74 16.87
N GLY A 120 -9.21 -5.04 17.01
CA GLY A 120 -8.58 -5.83 18.07
C GLY A 120 -8.04 -7.17 17.59
N GLU A 121 -6.98 -7.65 18.23
CA GLU A 121 -6.43 -8.99 17.99
C GLU A 121 -7.46 -10.09 18.35
N GLY A 122 -7.47 -11.16 17.58
CA GLY A 122 -8.24 -12.38 17.87
C GLY A 122 -9.76 -12.28 17.64
N LEU A 123 -10.26 -11.18 17.07
CA LEU A 123 -11.69 -10.99 16.83
C LEU A 123 -12.19 -11.62 15.52
N ALA A 124 -11.30 -12.10 14.68
CA ALA A 124 -11.67 -12.63 13.39
C ALA A 124 -11.91 -14.16 13.43
N ALA A 125 -13.17 -14.61 13.33
CA ALA A 125 -13.41 -15.92 12.76
C ALA A 125 -13.01 -15.87 11.28
N PRO A 126 -12.52 -16.97 10.72
CA PRO A 126 -12.14 -17.00 9.32
C PRO A 126 -13.34 -16.59 8.44
N PRO A 127 -13.10 -15.79 7.39
CA PRO A 127 -14.16 -15.44 6.44
C PRO A 127 -14.77 -16.70 5.84
N LYS A 128 -16.06 -16.64 5.57
CA LYS A 128 -16.72 -17.70 4.81
C LYS A 128 -16.26 -17.66 3.36
N LYS A 129 -16.31 -18.79 2.68
CA LYS A 129 -16.08 -18.84 1.23
C LYS A 129 -16.93 -17.81 0.50
N PRO A 130 -16.46 -17.24 -0.62
CA PRO A 130 -17.19 -16.24 -1.38
C PRO A 130 -18.60 -16.67 -1.70
N SER A 131 -19.59 -15.83 -1.40
CA SER A 131 -21.00 -16.12 -1.64
C SER A 131 -21.34 -16.14 -3.14
N ALA A 132 -22.46 -16.77 -3.50
CA ALA A 132 -22.98 -16.72 -4.86
C ALA A 132 -23.15 -15.26 -5.34
N ARG A 133 -23.65 -14.37 -4.48
CA ARG A 133 -23.78 -12.94 -4.79
C ARG A 133 -22.46 -12.27 -5.15
N LEU A 134 -21.35 -12.60 -4.49
CA LEU A 134 -20.02 -12.07 -4.86
C LEU A 134 -19.58 -12.60 -6.23
N ARG A 135 -19.84 -13.87 -6.52
CA ARG A 135 -19.57 -14.44 -7.84
C ARG A 135 -20.33 -13.72 -8.95
N GLU A 136 -21.59 -13.37 -8.72
CA GLU A 136 -22.41 -12.59 -9.66
C GLU A 136 -21.85 -11.17 -9.87
N GLN A 137 -21.31 -10.53 -8.82
CA GLN A 137 -20.72 -9.19 -8.91
C GLN A 137 -19.37 -9.18 -9.65
N PHE A 138 -18.66 -10.31 -9.69
CA PHE A 138 -17.36 -10.45 -10.33
C PHE A 138 -17.38 -11.59 -11.37
N PRO A 139 -18.16 -11.46 -12.45
CA PRO A 139 -18.31 -12.52 -13.46
C PRO A 139 -16.98 -12.84 -14.17
N GLN A 140 -16.02 -11.92 -14.17
CA GLN A 140 -14.68 -12.10 -14.69
C GLN A 140 -13.73 -12.85 -13.74
N ALA A 141 -14.12 -13.02 -12.47
CA ALA A 141 -13.25 -13.66 -11.49
C ALA A 141 -13.15 -15.17 -11.76
N THR A 142 -11.93 -15.63 -11.96
CA THR A 142 -11.62 -17.06 -12.09
C THR A 142 -11.71 -17.76 -10.73
N GLU A 143 -11.80 -19.10 -10.73
CA GLU A 143 -11.71 -19.87 -9.48
C GLU A 143 -10.40 -19.62 -8.73
N ALA A 144 -9.31 -19.35 -9.45
CA ALA A 144 -8.03 -18.97 -8.85
C ALA A 144 -8.11 -17.62 -8.13
N TRP A 145 -8.79 -16.62 -8.71
CA TRP A 145 -9.01 -15.32 -8.04
C TRP A 145 -9.87 -15.47 -6.78
N LEU A 146 -10.93 -16.28 -6.86
CA LEU A 146 -11.83 -16.52 -5.72
C LEU A 146 -11.11 -17.25 -4.57
N ALA A 147 -10.27 -18.23 -4.92
CA ALA A 147 -9.44 -18.93 -3.93
C ALA A 147 -8.40 -18.00 -3.29
N TRP A 148 -7.71 -17.19 -4.11
CA TRP A 148 -6.76 -16.19 -3.63
C TRP A 148 -7.44 -15.16 -2.74
N ALA A 149 -8.60 -14.62 -3.14
CA ALA A 149 -9.32 -13.62 -2.36
C ALA A 149 -9.76 -14.14 -1.00
N TRP A 150 -10.15 -15.41 -0.94
CA TRP A 150 -10.48 -16.06 0.33
C TRP A 150 -9.24 -16.27 1.20
N GLU A 151 -8.16 -16.77 0.63
CA GLU A 151 -6.89 -16.99 1.34
C GLU A 151 -6.35 -15.68 1.93
N VAL A 152 -6.32 -14.61 1.12
CA VAL A 152 -5.88 -13.27 1.56
C VAL A 152 -6.80 -12.68 2.62
N ALA A 153 -8.11 -12.94 2.56
CA ALA A 153 -9.03 -12.48 3.59
C ALA A 153 -8.84 -13.20 4.93
N VAL A 154 -8.38 -14.46 4.90
CA VAL A 154 -8.06 -15.28 6.10
C VAL A 154 -6.67 -14.98 6.62
N HIS A 155 -5.69 -14.95 5.72
CA HIS A 155 -4.26 -14.78 6.00
C HIS A 155 -3.70 -13.64 5.14
N PRO A 156 -4.02 -12.38 5.49
CA PRO A 156 -3.53 -11.25 4.71
C PRO A 156 -2.00 -11.24 4.70
N PRO A 157 -1.37 -11.08 3.53
CA PRO A 157 0.06 -10.95 3.45
C PRO A 157 0.50 -9.70 4.21
N VAL A 158 1.62 -9.81 4.89
CA VAL A 158 2.35 -8.68 5.46
C VAL A 158 3.56 -8.45 4.58
N GLY A 159 3.64 -7.30 3.94
CA GLY A 159 4.71 -7.01 2.99
C GLY A 159 5.18 -5.56 3.08
N THR A 160 6.49 -5.41 3.02
CA THR A 160 7.20 -4.13 2.90
C THR A 160 8.42 -4.41 2.05
N ILE A 161 8.68 -3.57 1.07
CA ILE A 161 9.90 -3.65 0.28
C ILE A 161 10.89 -2.63 0.80
N ASN A 162 12.12 -3.09 0.99
CA ASN A 162 13.27 -2.24 1.27
C ASN A 162 14.33 -2.47 0.19
N CYS A 163 14.86 -1.40 -0.39
CA CYS A 163 15.94 -1.46 -1.34
C CYS A 163 17.08 -0.54 -0.92
N LEU A 164 18.29 -1.08 -0.89
CA LEU A 164 19.50 -0.36 -0.55
C LEU A 164 20.49 -0.43 -1.71
N ALA A 165 21.15 0.67 -2.01
CA ALA A 165 22.23 0.71 -3.00
C ALA A 165 23.47 1.37 -2.42
N LEU A 166 24.61 0.71 -2.64
CA LEU A 166 25.95 1.20 -2.28
C LEU A 166 26.79 1.29 -3.55
N ASN A 167 27.43 2.42 -3.80
CA ASN A 167 28.32 2.58 -4.93
C ASN A 167 29.81 2.36 -4.52
N GLN A 168 30.69 2.39 -5.52
CA GLN A 168 32.12 2.20 -5.31
C GLN A 168 32.78 3.28 -4.45
N LYS A 169 32.14 4.44 -4.27
CA LYS A 169 32.63 5.53 -3.41
C LYS A 169 32.20 5.36 -1.95
N GLY A 170 31.47 4.30 -1.61
CA GLY A 170 30.91 4.11 -0.29
C GLY A 170 29.64 4.93 -0.02
N GLU A 171 29.04 5.54 -1.04
CA GLU A 171 27.80 6.31 -0.91
C GLU A 171 26.59 5.37 -0.95
N MET A 172 25.73 5.49 0.03
CA MET A 172 24.53 4.65 0.19
C MET A 172 23.25 5.47 0.04
N SER A 173 22.23 4.86 -0.53
CA SER A 173 20.84 5.35 -0.49
C SER A 173 19.91 4.19 -0.20
N GLY A 174 18.74 4.49 0.37
CA GLY A 174 17.74 3.49 0.71
C GLY A 174 16.33 4.01 0.47
N VAL A 175 15.43 3.07 0.24
CA VAL A 175 13.99 3.30 0.13
C VAL A 175 13.23 2.17 0.81
N THR A 176 12.16 2.52 1.50
CA THR A 176 11.19 1.57 2.04
C THR A 176 9.82 1.96 1.53
N THR A 177 8.99 1.00 1.11
CA THR A 177 7.64 1.24 0.58
C THR A 177 6.69 0.10 0.93
N THR A 178 5.43 0.43 1.19
CA THR A 178 4.40 -0.53 1.63
C THR A 178 2.97 0.00 1.42
N SER A 179 2.00 -0.90 1.33
CA SER A 179 0.57 -0.59 1.56
C SER A 179 0.15 -0.80 3.03
N GLY A 180 1.08 -1.19 3.90
CA GLY A 180 0.83 -1.45 5.32
C GLY A 180 0.01 -2.72 5.57
N LEU A 181 -0.67 -2.78 6.69
CA LEU A 181 -1.55 -3.90 7.03
C LEU A 181 -2.85 -3.85 6.21
N ALA A 182 -3.27 -5.00 5.69
CA ALA A 182 -4.59 -5.13 5.08
C ALA A 182 -5.70 -4.83 6.10
N TRP A 183 -6.77 -4.23 5.63
CA TRP A 183 -7.97 -3.93 6.43
C TRP A 183 -7.72 -3.01 7.62
N LYS A 184 -6.62 -2.28 7.61
CA LYS A 184 -6.25 -1.32 8.66
C LYS A 184 -7.30 -0.23 8.85
N ILE A 185 -7.30 0.40 10.01
CA ILE A 185 -8.08 1.61 10.25
C ILE A 185 -7.56 2.71 9.30
N PRO A 186 -8.45 3.51 8.66
CA PRO A 186 -8.02 4.61 7.80
C PRO A 186 -7.04 5.56 8.51
N GLY A 187 -5.92 5.85 7.84
CA GLY A 187 -4.86 6.68 8.42
C GLY A 187 -3.88 5.96 9.34
N ARG A 188 -4.05 4.66 9.60
CA ARG A 188 -3.01 3.88 10.30
C ARG A 188 -1.78 3.77 9.41
N THR A 189 -0.66 4.23 9.91
CA THR A 189 0.66 4.08 9.29
C THR A 189 1.49 3.06 10.06
N GLY A 190 2.42 2.41 9.36
CA GLY A 190 3.39 1.52 9.96
C GLY A 190 4.70 2.25 10.29
N ASP A 191 5.77 1.49 10.31
CA ASP A 191 7.14 1.94 10.52
C ASP A 191 7.85 2.39 9.22
N SER A 192 7.35 1.96 8.06
CA SER A 192 7.98 2.20 6.77
C SER A 192 8.19 3.68 6.39
N PRO A 193 7.37 4.66 6.82
CA PRO A 193 7.58 6.08 6.54
C PRO A 193 8.47 6.80 7.56
N ILE A 194 8.94 6.12 8.61
CA ILE A 194 9.69 6.71 9.74
C ILE A 194 11.18 6.53 9.57
#